data_492c00023d6f15c73b51a39044712d66
#
_entry.id   492c00023d6f15c73b51a39044712d66
#
_cell.length_a   1.000
_cell.length_b   1.000
_cell.length_c   1.000
_cell.angle_alpha   90.00
_cell.angle_beta   90.00
_cell.angle_gamma   90.00
#
_symmetry.space_group_name_H-M   'P 1'
#
loop_
_entity.id
_entity.type
_entity.pdbx_description
1 polymer ?
#
loop_
_entity_poly.entity_id
_entity_poly.type
_entity_poly.pdbx_seq_one_letter_code
_entity_poly.pdbx_strand_id
1 'polypeptide(L)'
;MEQLEPMEVLQRYTVDFHEILSAFNFLPPSIEPTATGHIIEQIEIIKKIIDTGIGYEANGSVYFDVVKFNETNHYGRLSGRNIEDMLANTRDLDGQSDKRNPQDFALWKKAEPQHIMRWPSPWSDGFPGWHLECTAMSTKYLGNHFDIHGGGMDLKFPHHECEIAQNEACTGQTPVNYWLHANMLTLNGKKMAKSTGNNILPREILTGENTILSKAFSASVTRFFMLQAHYRSILDFSDDAIVAAEKGYKRLMEAMSSLESITAAAQSTLNIAEWKQLCYDAMNDDFNTPILIAQLFEGVRFVNLLKEGKESLTAEDLKTFSAAMNGFVFDVLGLEDEKISDGNNDKLEGTVNLLIEMRKQARENKNFALSDQIRDQLLALGIQLKDGKEGTTFSL
;
A
#
# COMPACT_ATOMS: atom_id res chain seq x y z
N MET A 1 20.54 -16.58 11.38
CA MET A 1 20.66 -15.11 11.32
C MET A 1 21.74 -14.80 10.30
N GLU A 2 21.51 -13.81 9.45
CA GLU A 2 22.24 -13.61 8.18
C GLU A 2 23.67 -13.07 8.33
N GLN A 3 24.12 -12.73 9.54
CA GLN A 3 25.44 -12.13 9.85
C GLN A 3 25.78 -10.91 8.98
N LEU A 4 24.78 -10.11 8.64
CA LEU A 4 24.87 -8.88 7.86
C LEU A 4 24.76 -7.67 8.78
N GLU A 5 25.29 -6.54 8.34
CA GLU A 5 25.05 -5.26 9.00
C GLU A 5 23.57 -4.84 8.87
N PRO A 6 22.97 -4.18 9.88
CA PRO A 6 21.55 -3.79 9.84
C PRO A 6 21.15 -3.05 8.58
N MET A 7 22.00 -2.15 8.07
CA MET A 7 21.71 -1.36 6.88
C MET A 7 21.73 -2.19 5.57
N GLU A 8 22.52 -3.27 5.51
CA GLU A 8 22.52 -4.19 4.36
C GLU A 8 21.20 -4.95 4.28
N VAL A 9 20.71 -5.43 5.45
CA VAL A 9 19.41 -6.10 5.54
C VAL A 9 18.29 -5.13 5.14
N LEU A 10 18.31 -3.92 5.71
CA LEU A 10 17.31 -2.88 5.44
C LEU A 10 17.26 -2.53 3.94
N GLN A 11 18.43 -2.33 3.30
CA GLN A 11 18.49 -1.95 1.88
C GLN A 11 17.80 -2.98 1.00
N ARG A 12 18.02 -4.27 1.22
CA ARG A 12 17.36 -5.34 0.45
C ARG A 12 15.83 -5.27 0.55
N TYR A 13 15.30 -5.13 1.77
CA TYR A 13 13.86 -5.05 1.97
C TYR A 13 13.26 -3.73 1.46
N THR A 14 14.00 -2.63 1.49
CA THR A 14 13.57 -1.35 0.91
C THR A 14 13.40 -1.45 -0.61
N VAL A 15 14.35 -2.08 -1.30
CA VAL A 15 14.25 -2.29 -2.75
C VAL A 15 13.04 -3.15 -3.08
N ASP A 16 12.89 -4.30 -2.40
CA ASP A 16 11.76 -5.21 -2.61
C ASP A 16 10.40 -4.52 -2.33
N PHE A 17 10.33 -3.68 -1.29
CA PHE A 17 9.15 -2.89 -0.96
C PHE A 17 8.77 -1.92 -2.09
N HIS A 18 9.74 -1.17 -2.64
CA HIS A 18 9.50 -0.24 -3.74
C HIS A 18 9.08 -0.96 -5.03
N GLU A 19 9.67 -2.12 -5.32
CA GLU A 19 9.26 -2.95 -6.47
C GLU A 19 7.79 -3.38 -6.32
N ILE A 20 7.39 -3.83 -5.14
CA ILE A 20 5.99 -4.22 -4.86
C ILE A 20 5.04 -3.02 -4.99
N LEU A 21 5.37 -1.87 -4.40
CA LEU A 21 4.54 -0.67 -4.54
C LEU A 21 4.37 -0.27 -6.00
N SER A 22 5.45 -0.31 -6.79
CA SER A 22 5.41 -0.01 -8.23
C SER A 22 4.53 -1.03 -8.98
N ALA A 23 4.70 -2.33 -8.70
CA ALA A 23 3.89 -3.37 -9.31
C ALA A 23 2.39 -3.22 -9.04
N PHE A 24 2.04 -2.69 -7.87
CA PHE A 24 0.64 -2.40 -7.49
C PHE A 24 0.16 -1.02 -7.94
N ASN A 25 0.88 -0.31 -8.80
CA ASN A 25 0.54 1.02 -9.29
C ASN A 25 0.28 2.05 -8.15
N PHE A 26 1.13 2.03 -7.10
CA PHE A 26 1.12 3.08 -6.09
C PHE A 26 1.89 4.30 -6.58
N LEU A 27 1.32 5.48 -6.41
CA LEU A 27 2.05 6.73 -6.64
C LEU A 27 3.17 6.85 -5.59
N PRO A 28 4.40 7.21 -6.01
CA PRO A 28 5.48 7.43 -5.06
C PRO A 28 5.17 8.63 -4.16
N PRO A 29 5.57 8.59 -2.88
CA PRO A 29 5.41 9.75 -2.00
C PRO A 29 6.31 10.91 -2.48
N SER A 30 5.92 12.15 -2.17
CA SER A 30 6.74 13.33 -2.48
C SER A 30 8.07 13.32 -1.73
N ILE A 31 8.08 12.71 -0.54
CA ILE A 31 9.28 12.48 0.28
C ILE A 31 9.09 11.19 1.10
N GLU A 32 10.17 10.44 1.26
CA GLU A 32 10.23 9.22 2.06
C GLU A 32 11.36 9.36 3.10
N PRO A 33 11.10 10.01 4.23
CA PRO A 33 12.11 10.23 5.25
C PRO A 33 12.41 8.93 6.02
N THR A 34 13.67 8.77 6.43
CA THR A 34 14.10 7.64 7.26
C THR A 34 14.33 8.09 8.71
N ALA A 35 13.95 7.26 9.67
CA ALA A 35 14.17 7.54 11.09
C ALA A 35 15.65 7.74 11.42
N THR A 36 16.53 6.91 10.83
CA THR A 36 17.99 7.00 10.99
C THR A 36 18.61 8.27 10.42
N GLY A 37 17.97 8.86 9.40
CA GLY A 37 18.37 10.14 8.83
C GLY A 37 17.94 11.37 9.65
N HIS A 38 17.16 11.16 10.72
CA HIS A 38 16.52 12.24 11.50
C HIS A 38 16.82 12.17 12.99
N ILE A 39 17.93 11.56 13.39
CA ILE A 39 18.32 11.44 14.80
C ILE A 39 18.52 12.81 15.46
N ILE A 40 19.06 13.79 14.74
CA ILE A 40 19.27 15.14 15.26
C ILE A 40 17.93 15.81 15.61
N GLU A 41 16.97 15.75 14.71
CA GLU A 41 15.62 16.31 14.92
C GLU A 41 14.90 15.64 16.09
N GLN A 42 15.06 14.33 16.24
CA GLN A 42 14.50 13.58 17.35
C GLN A 42 15.10 14.03 18.69
N ILE A 43 16.41 14.19 18.76
CA ILE A 43 17.10 14.72 19.96
C ILE A 43 16.61 16.15 20.28
N GLU A 44 16.43 17.00 19.28
CA GLU A 44 15.93 18.38 19.50
C GLU A 44 14.48 18.40 20.02
N ILE A 45 13.62 17.49 19.55
CA ILE A 45 12.26 17.34 20.10
C ILE A 45 12.31 16.87 21.55
N ILE A 46 13.15 15.90 21.88
CA ILE A 46 13.31 15.43 23.27
C ILE A 46 13.73 16.59 24.19
N LYS A 47 14.71 17.38 23.78
CA LYS A 47 15.13 18.57 24.54
C LYS A 47 13.96 19.52 24.82
N LYS A 48 13.17 19.82 23.79
CA LYS A 48 11.97 20.66 23.95
C LYS A 48 10.98 20.07 24.96
N ILE A 49 10.73 18.74 24.89
CA ILE A 49 9.81 18.06 25.84
C ILE A 49 10.39 18.12 27.27
N ILE A 50 11.69 17.98 27.45
CA ILE A 50 12.35 18.15 28.77
C ILE A 50 12.19 19.58 29.27
N ASP A 51 12.41 20.58 28.41
CA ASP A 51 12.32 22.01 28.77
C ASP A 51 10.90 22.41 29.24
N THR A 52 9.85 21.75 28.74
CA THR A 52 8.48 21.91 29.27
C THR A 52 8.27 21.25 30.64
N GLY A 53 9.24 20.47 31.09
CA GLY A 53 9.18 19.71 32.32
C GLY A 53 8.29 18.44 32.24
N ILE A 54 7.78 18.08 31.04
CA ILE A 54 7.02 16.84 30.80
C ILE A 54 7.99 15.67 30.53
N GLY A 55 9.18 15.93 29.98
CA GLY A 55 10.22 14.93 29.84
C GLY A 55 11.12 14.86 31.08
N TYR A 56 11.63 13.66 31.40
CA TYR A 56 12.58 13.47 32.46
C TYR A 56 13.62 12.40 32.12
N GLU A 57 14.85 12.61 32.62
CA GLU A 57 15.95 11.65 32.50
C GLU A 57 15.95 10.65 33.66
N ALA A 58 16.21 9.38 33.37
CA ALA A 58 16.47 8.34 34.35
C ALA A 58 17.47 7.32 33.78
N ASN A 59 18.59 7.11 34.51
CA ASN A 59 19.65 6.14 34.16
C ASN A 59 20.21 6.26 32.72
N GLY A 60 20.23 7.49 32.15
CA GLY A 60 20.69 7.75 30.78
C GLY A 60 19.65 7.48 29.71
N SER A 61 18.43 7.15 30.09
CA SER A 61 17.23 7.13 29.22
C SER A 61 16.38 8.37 29.49
N VAL A 62 15.52 8.75 28.53
CA VAL A 62 14.57 9.85 28.70
C VAL A 62 13.16 9.33 28.49
N TYR A 63 12.28 9.71 29.38
CA TYR A 63 10.87 9.30 29.38
C TYR A 63 9.93 10.49 29.32
N PHE A 64 8.76 10.27 28.75
CA PHE A 64 7.62 11.19 28.75
C PHE A 64 6.75 10.91 29.97
N ASP A 65 6.48 11.93 30.79
CA ASP A 65 5.64 11.84 31.98
C ASP A 65 4.16 12.02 31.58
N VAL A 66 3.48 10.88 31.39
CA VAL A 66 2.08 10.85 30.93
C VAL A 66 1.15 11.45 31.98
N VAL A 67 1.41 11.23 33.27
CA VAL A 67 0.58 11.74 34.37
C VAL A 67 0.64 13.25 34.39
N LYS A 68 1.84 13.83 34.36
CA LYS A 68 2.05 15.27 34.34
C LYS A 68 1.44 15.92 33.09
N PHE A 69 1.64 15.32 31.92
CA PHE A 69 1.00 15.80 30.70
C PHE A 69 -0.52 15.85 30.81
N ASN A 70 -1.13 14.84 31.43
CA ASN A 70 -2.57 14.76 31.60
C ASN A 70 -3.17 15.75 32.60
N GLU A 71 -2.35 16.47 33.38
CA GLU A 71 -2.84 17.54 34.27
C GLU A 71 -3.41 18.72 33.48
N THR A 72 -2.89 18.99 32.28
CA THR A 72 -3.26 20.13 31.42
C THR A 72 -3.76 19.74 30.04
N ASN A 73 -3.55 18.49 29.64
CA ASN A 73 -3.93 17.93 28.34
C ASN A 73 -4.77 16.67 28.55
N HIS A 74 -5.17 16.02 27.46
CA HIS A 74 -5.94 14.78 27.55
C HIS A 74 -5.23 13.64 26.79
N TYR A 75 -4.46 12.81 27.53
CA TYR A 75 -3.88 11.61 26.98
C TYR A 75 -4.93 10.50 26.85
N GLY A 76 -5.02 9.88 25.70
CA GLY A 76 -6.02 8.83 25.39
C GLY A 76 -7.22 9.31 24.60
N ARG A 77 -7.25 10.59 24.17
CA ARG A 77 -8.41 11.16 23.45
C ARG A 77 -8.67 10.53 22.09
N LEU A 78 -7.62 10.10 21.38
CA LEU A 78 -7.74 9.43 20.07
C LEU A 78 -8.24 8.00 20.25
N SER A 79 -7.69 7.28 21.22
CA SER A 79 -8.02 5.89 21.50
C SER A 79 -9.31 5.70 22.27
N GLY A 80 -9.78 6.74 22.97
CA GLY A 80 -10.90 6.68 23.90
C GLY A 80 -10.54 5.98 25.22
N ARG A 81 -9.24 5.84 25.53
CA ARG A 81 -8.75 5.22 26.77
C ARG A 81 -8.51 6.28 27.83
N ASN A 82 -8.83 5.97 29.08
CA ASN A 82 -8.41 6.77 30.21
C ASN A 82 -7.14 6.19 30.87
N ILE A 83 -6.43 7.01 31.65
CA ILE A 83 -5.18 6.60 32.30
C ILE A 83 -5.41 5.47 33.32
N GLU A 84 -6.55 5.44 33.99
CA GLU A 84 -6.90 4.43 35.00
C GLU A 84 -7.04 3.04 34.37
N ASP A 85 -7.67 2.94 33.20
CA ASP A 85 -7.77 1.69 32.43
C ASP A 85 -6.39 1.21 31.93
N MET A 86 -5.48 2.15 31.64
CA MET A 86 -4.12 1.82 31.23
C MET A 86 -3.29 1.26 32.37
N LEU A 87 -3.46 1.78 33.59
CA LEU A 87 -2.78 1.28 34.80
C LEU A 87 -3.18 -0.17 35.11
N ALA A 88 -4.44 -0.52 34.88
CA ALA A 88 -4.95 -1.88 35.16
C ALA A 88 -4.41 -2.95 34.19
N ASN A 89 -3.88 -2.56 33.02
CA ASN A 89 -3.45 -3.46 31.95
C ASN A 89 -1.95 -3.41 31.63
N THR A 90 -1.12 -2.79 32.49
CA THR A 90 0.34 -2.73 32.26
C THR A 90 0.98 -4.10 32.43
N ARG A 91 1.65 -4.59 31.37
CA ARG A 91 2.54 -5.74 31.43
C ARG A 91 3.92 -5.31 31.94
N ASP A 92 4.59 -6.18 32.69
CA ASP A 92 6.00 -5.99 33.03
C ASP A 92 6.83 -5.98 31.73
N LEU A 93 7.32 -4.81 31.35
CA LEU A 93 8.22 -4.62 30.21
C LEU A 93 9.61 -4.20 30.73
N ASP A 94 10.66 -4.51 29.97
CA ASP A 94 12.02 -4.07 30.26
C ASP A 94 12.13 -2.55 30.44
N GLY A 95 12.78 -2.09 31.53
CA GLY A 95 12.93 -0.69 31.88
C GLY A 95 11.78 -0.09 32.68
N GLN A 96 10.86 -0.87 33.20
CA GLN A 96 9.77 -0.41 34.09
C GLN A 96 10.31 0.22 35.39
N SER A 97 11.45 -0.28 35.91
CA SER A 97 12.08 0.23 37.13
C SER A 97 12.56 1.68 37.05
N ASP A 98 12.82 2.17 35.85
CA ASP A 98 13.35 3.53 35.61
C ASP A 98 12.25 4.57 35.42
N LYS A 99 11.02 4.13 35.21
CA LYS A 99 9.88 5.01 34.98
C LYS A 99 9.27 5.50 36.30
N ARG A 100 8.82 6.75 36.30
CA ARG A 100 8.06 7.32 37.42
C ARG A 100 6.67 6.68 37.54
N ASN A 101 6.04 6.46 36.36
CA ASN A 101 4.72 5.84 36.27
C ASN A 101 4.73 4.73 35.19
N PRO A 102 3.98 3.63 35.37
CA PRO A 102 3.97 2.51 34.44
C PRO A 102 3.58 2.89 32.99
N GLN A 103 2.72 3.89 32.82
CA GLN A 103 2.24 4.38 31.53
C GLN A 103 3.22 5.32 30.81
N ASP A 104 4.28 5.79 31.49
CA ASP A 104 5.28 6.64 30.86
C ASP A 104 5.94 5.87 29.71
N PHE A 105 6.27 6.58 28.63
CA PHE A 105 6.90 5.97 27.47
C PHE A 105 8.26 6.57 27.18
N ALA A 106 9.13 5.75 26.57
CA ALA A 106 10.49 6.19 26.30
C ALA A 106 10.54 7.18 25.13
N LEU A 107 11.24 8.28 25.29
CA LEU A 107 11.67 9.20 24.24
C LEU A 107 13.06 8.84 23.72
N TRP A 108 13.98 8.47 24.63
CA TRP A 108 15.31 7.99 24.33
C TRP A 108 15.64 6.80 25.24
N LYS A 109 16.12 5.70 24.65
CA LYS A 109 16.56 4.54 25.42
C LYS A 109 18.09 4.44 25.36
N LYS A 110 18.72 4.33 26.53
CA LYS A 110 20.14 4.01 26.62
C LYS A 110 20.40 2.65 25.99
N ALA A 111 21.42 2.57 25.15
CA ALA A 111 21.80 1.32 24.49
C ALA A 111 22.57 0.41 25.44
N GLU A 112 22.24 -0.88 25.42
CA GLU A 112 23.06 -1.93 26.00
C GLU A 112 24.26 -2.24 25.08
N PRO A 113 25.36 -2.83 25.58
CA PRO A 113 26.55 -3.11 24.79
C PRO A 113 26.30 -3.91 23.50
N GLN A 114 25.29 -4.78 23.49
CA GLN A 114 24.92 -5.62 22.35
C GLN A 114 24.08 -4.89 21.26
N HIS A 115 23.58 -3.69 21.54
CA HIS A 115 22.83 -2.93 20.53
C HIS A 115 23.79 -2.41 19.44
N ILE A 116 23.58 -2.85 18.21
CA ILE A 116 24.37 -2.44 17.05
C ILE A 116 23.98 -1.05 16.62
N MET A 117 22.64 -0.76 16.49
CA MET A 117 22.13 0.55 16.11
C MET A 117 21.99 1.44 17.35
N ARG A 118 22.87 2.40 17.49
CA ARG A 118 22.88 3.40 18.57
C ARG A 118 23.59 4.68 18.10
N TRP A 119 23.20 5.78 18.67
CA TRP A 119 23.74 7.10 18.35
C TRP A 119 24.10 7.85 19.62
N PRO A 120 25.10 8.74 19.57
CA PRO A 120 25.42 9.61 20.69
C PRO A 120 24.30 10.62 20.93
N SER A 121 23.99 10.89 22.19
CA SER A 121 23.05 11.91 22.62
C SER A 121 23.55 12.63 23.88
N PRO A 122 22.91 13.73 24.30
CA PRO A 122 23.25 14.39 25.55
C PRO A 122 23.08 13.52 26.80
N TRP A 123 22.26 12.46 26.73
CA TRP A 123 21.93 11.61 27.89
C TRP A 123 22.78 10.34 27.92
N SER A 124 22.97 9.71 26.78
CA SER A 124 23.77 8.50 26.60
C SER A 124 23.88 8.11 25.13
N ASP A 125 24.78 7.18 24.81
CA ASP A 125 24.65 6.40 23.57
C ASP A 125 23.37 5.57 23.65
N GLY A 126 22.51 5.70 22.64
CA GLY A 126 21.18 5.11 22.68
C GLY A 126 20.42 5.21 21.36
N PHE A 127 19.13 5.07 21.44
CA PHE A 127 18.23 5.14 20.31
C PHE A 127 16.88 5.75 20.70
N PRO A 128 16.16 6.38 19.75
CA PRO A 128 14.87 7.03 20.02
C PRO A 128 13.78 6.01 20.34
N GLY A 129 12.76 6.47 21.06
CA GLY A 129 11.49 5.76 21.18
C GLY A 129 10.75 5.76 19.85
N TRP A 130 10.11 4.65 19.52
CA TRP A 130 9.46 4.41 18.23
C TRP A 130 8.46 5.51 17.80
N HIS A 131 7.75 6.13 18.72
CA HIS A 131 6.76 7.18 18.41
C HIS A 131 7.41 8.51 18.00
N LEU A 132 8.61 8.78 18.50
CA LEU A 132 9.32 10.03 18.28
C LEU A 132 9.81 10.21 16.84
N GLU A 133 10.10 9.09 16.18
CA GLU A 133 10.55 9.05 14.79
C GLU A 133 9.54 9.73 13.87
N CYS A 134 8.26 9.31 13.98
CA CYS A 134 7.17 9.84 13.18
C CYS A 134 6.88 11.31 13.53
N THR A 135 6.87 11.67 14.81
CA THR A 135 6.71 13.06 15.25
C THR A 135 7.78 13.97 14.66
N ALA A 136 9.04 13.55 14.69
CA ALA A 136 10.15 14.35 14.17
C ALA A 136 10.08 14.53 12.65
N MET A 137 9.82 13.44 11.91
CA MET A 137 9.75 13.48 10.45
C MET A 137 8.54 14.27 9.96
N SER A 138 7.35 14.04 10.53
CA SER A 138 6.14 14.77 10.15
C SER A 138 6.26 16.26 10.44
N THR A 139 6.73 16.64 11.63
CA THR A 139 6.92 18.04 11.99
C THR A 139 7.92 18.75 11.07
N LYS A 140 9.01 18.08 10.69
CA LYS A 140 10.03 18.65 9.80
C LYS A 140 9.50 18.97 8.41
N TYR A 141 8.71 18.07 7.82
CA TYR A 141 8.31 18.19 6.42
C TYR A 141 6.91 18.75 6.21
N LEU A 142 6.00 18.53 7.17
CA LEU A 142 4.59 18.94 7.08
C LEU A 142 4.25 20.07 8.05
N GLY A 143 5.14 20.39 9.00
CA GLY A 143 4.90 21.39 10.02
C GLY A 143 4.28 20.82 11.28
N ASN A 144 4.01 21.72 12.25
CA ASN A 144 3.47 21.33 13.56
C ASN A 144 2.01 20.85 13.50
N HIS A 145 1.33 21.14 12.42
CA HIS A 145 -0.06 20.77 12.18
C HIS A 145 -0.26 20.52 10.67
N PHE A 146 -0.85 19.40 10.30
CA PHE A 146 -1.09 18.99 8.91
C PHE A 146 -2.45 18.32 8.76
N ASP A 147 -2.83 17.93 7.53
CA ASP A 147 -4.21 17.56 7.26
C ASP A 147 -4.52 16.12 7.68
N ILE A 148 -3.78 15.13 7.20
CA ILE A 148 -4.12 13.71 7.35
C ILE A 148 -2.90 12.91 7.83
N HIS A 149 -3.11 12.07 8.85
CA HIS A 149 -2.17 11.05 9.29
C HIS A 149 -2.83 9.67 9.24
N GLY A 150 -2.18 8.72 8.60
CA GLY A 150 -2.72 7.37 8.41
C GLY A 150 -1.84 6.29 9.03
N GLY A 151 -2.47 5.16 9.38
CA GLY A 151 -1.76 3.97 9.85
C GLY A 151 -2.69 2.78 10.05
N GLY A 152 -2.17 1.67 10.55
CA GLY A 152 -2.97 0.53 10.97
C GLY A 152 -3.76 0.83 12.24
N MET A 153 -4.86 0.11 12.46
CA MET A 153 -5.68 0.26 13.67
C MET A 153 -4.89 -0.07 14.95
N ASP A 154 -3.88 -0.90 14.87
CA ASP A 154 -2.94 -1.25 15.94
C ASP A 154 -2.04 -0.07 16.35
N LEU A 155 -1.77 0.87 15.44
CA LEU A 155 -1.01 2.09 15.73
C LEU A 155 -1.85 3.16 16.46
N LYS A 156 -3.19 3.07 16.43
CA LYS A 156 -4.06 4.02 17.10
C LYS A 156 -3.67 4.20 18.57
N PHE A 157 -3.33 3.09 19.23
CA PHE A 157 -2.78 3.08 20.58
C PHE A 157 -1.71 1.99 20.72
N PRO A 158 -0.53 2.27 21.30
CA PRO A 158 -0.12 3.57 21.90
C PRO A 158 0.50 4.58 20.91
N HIS A 159 0.89 4.16 19.70
CA HIS A 159 1.80 4.90 18.82
C HIS A 159 1.28 6.32 18.48
N HIS A 160 0.14 6.45 17.82
CA HIS A 160 -0.41 7.76 17.44
C HIS A 160 -0.84 8.61 18.64
N GLU A 161 -1.27 7.98 19.73
CA GLU A 161 -1.56 8.71 20.97
C GLU A 161 -0.29 9.35 21.56
N CYS A 162 0.85 8.65 21.51
CA CYS A 162 2.14 9.18 21.92
C CYS A 162 2.61 10.30 20.99
N GLU A 163 2.37 10.21 19.67
CA GLU A 163 2.69 11.30 18.74
C GLU A 163 1.88 12.57 19.05
N ILE A 164 0.59 12.44 19.36
CA ILE A 164 -0.24 13.56 19.80
C ILE A 164 0.37 14.20 21.05
N ALA A 165 0.69 13.39 22.06
CA ALA A 165 1.26 13.90 23.31
C ALA A 165 2.58 14.61 23.10
N GLN A 166 3.47 14.06 22.28
CA GLN A 166 4.77 14.67 21.94
C GLN A 166 4.62 15.98 21.20
N ASN A 167 3.73 16.05 20.20
CA ASN A 167 3.51 17.28 19.44
C ASN A 167 2.89 18.37 20.32
N GLU A 168 1.88 18.04 21.13
CA GLU A 168 1.23 18.99 22.05
C GLU A 168 2.19 19.48 23.12
N ALA A 169 3.04 18.61 23.66
CA ALA A 169 4.08 19.02 24.61
C ALA A 169 5.08 20.00 24.00
N CYS A 170 5.42 19.85 22.71
CA CYS A 170 6.39 20.71 22.02
C CYS A 170 5.80 22.01 21.50
N THR A 171 4.54 21.99 21.05
CA THR A 171 3.97 23.08 20.23
C THR A 171 2.69 23.67 20.80
N GLY A 172 2.05 22.98 21.73
CA GLY A 172 0.72 23.32 22.25
C GLY A 172 -0.43 23.06 21.27
N GLN A 173 -0.17 22.37 20.17
CA GLN A 173 -1.15 22.14 19.09
C GLN A 173 -1.31 20.64 18.79
N THR A 174 -2.50 20.25 18.38
CA THR A 174 -2.72 18.91 17.82
C THR A 174 -1.98 18.76 16.50
N PRO A 175 -1.38 17.59 16.23
CA PRO A 175 -0.57 17.41 15.01
C PRO A 175 -1.41 17.39 13.73
N VAL A 176 -2.64 16.88 13.76
CA VAL A 176 -3.40 16.64 12.53
C VAL A 176 -4.89 16.94 12.66
N ASN A 177 -5.54 17.21 11.53
CA ASN A 177 -6.98 17.36 11.44
C ASN A 177 -7.69 16.00 11.44
N TYR A 178 -7.18 15.01 10.65
CA TYR A 178 -7.85 13.73 10.44
C TYR A 178 -6.90 12.56 10.64
N TRP A 179 -7.37 11.58 11.42
CA TRP A 179 -6.70 10.30 11.61
C TRP A 179 -7.38 9.20 10.79
N LEU A 180 -6.65 8.54 9.91
CA LEU A 180 -7.14 7.42 9.12
C LEU A 180 -6.52 6.12 9.63
N HIS A 181 -7.36 5.15 10.03
CA HIS A 181 -6.87 3.86 10.52
C HIS A 181 -7.44 2.72 9.68
N ALA A 182 -6.55 2.04 8.95
CA ALA A 182 -6.90 0.83 8.24
C ALA A 182 -7.04 -0.36 9.21
N ASN A 183 -8.06 -1.18 9.00
CA ASN A 183 -8.27 -2.36 9.83
C ASN A 183 -7.40 -3.54 9.38
N MET A 184 -7.49 -4.65 10.09
CA MET A 184 -6.64 -5.82 9.89
C MET A 184 -7.00 -6.58 8.61
N LEU A 185 -5.98 -7.15 7.98
CA LEU A 185 -6.10 -8.21 6.99
C LEU A 185 -6.05 -9.56 7.72
N THR A 186 -7.05 -10.41 7.48
CA THR A 186 -7.05 -11.80 7.92
C THR A 186 -6.85 -12.73 6.74
N LEU A 187 -6.48 -13.96 6.99
CA LEU A 187 -6.26 -14.99 5.98
C LEU A 187 -7.06 -16.22 6.37
N ASN A 188 -8.10 -16.54 5.55
CA ASN A 188 -9.05 -17.62 5.82
C ASN A 188 -9.69 -17.50 7.23
N GLY A 189 -10.16 -16.30 7.58
CA GLY A 189 -10.80 -15.98 8.85
C GLY A 189 -9.87 -15.95 10.07
N LYS A 190 -8.56 -16.06 9.87
CA LYS A 190 -7.57 -16.08 10.96
C LYS A 190 -6.58 -14.93 10.85
N LYS A 191 -6.11 -14.44 12.00
CA LYS A 191 -5.05 -13.43 12.05
C LYS A 191 -3.80 -13.94 11.32
N MET A 192 -3.22 -13.09 10.47
CA MET A 192 -1.94 -13.36 9.82
C MET A 192 -0.80 -13.33 10.85
N ALA A 193 0.00 -14.40 10.89
CA ALA A 193 1.17 -14.46 11.75
C ALA A 193 2.24 -15.40 11.18
N LYS A 194 3.47 -14.94 11.09
CA LYS A 194 4.62 -15.76 10.65
C LYS A 194 4.83 -17.01 11.53
N SER A 195 4.65 -16.87 12.85
CA SER A 195 4.83 -17.96 13.83
C SER A 195 3.86 -19.13 13.64
N THR A 196 2.72 -18.90 13.00
CA THR A 196 1.71 -19.95 12.72
C THR A 196 1.77 -20.46 11.28
N GLY A 197 2.63 -19.91 10.43
CA GLY A 197 2.66 -20.18 8.99
C GLY A 197 1.44 -19.64 8.22
N ASN A 198 0.52 -18.92 8.90
CA ASN A 198 -0.65 -18.30 8.28
C ASN A 198 -0.30 -16.90 7.79
N ASN A 199 0.44 -16.82 6.70
CA ASN A 199 0.82 -15.56 6.08
C ASN A 199 0.93 -15.71 4.56
N ILE A 200 0.78 -14.62 3.86
CA ILE A 200 0.99 -14.50 2.43
C ILE A 200 1.71 -13.18 2.14
N LEU A 201 2.70 -13.23 1.28
CA LEU A 201 3.43 -12.05 0.83
C LEU A 201 2.83 -11.51 -0.47
N PRO A 202 2.86 -10.19 -0.71
CA PRO A 202 2.39 -9.61 -1.97
C PRO A 202 3.04 -10.26 -3.20
N ARG A 203 4.33 -10.54 -3.15
CA ARG A 203 5.04 -11.22 -4.25
C ARG A 203 4.49 -12.62 -4.52
N GLU A 204 4.13 -13.37 -3.48
CA GLU A 204 3.55 -14.71 -3.63
C GLU A 204 2.17 -14.66 -4.31
N ILE A 205 1.40 -13.58 -4.12
CA ILE A 205 0.13 -13.37 -4.83
C ILE A 205 0.41 -13.19 -6.33
N LEU A 206 1.42 -12.38 -6.67
CA LEU A 206 1.78 -12.10 -8.05
C LEU A 206 2.38 -13.32 -8.78
N THR A 207 3.14 -14.17 -8.09
CA THR A 207 3.79 -15.37 -8.67
C THR A 207 2.93 -16.63 -8.57
N GLY A 208 1.96 -16.67 -7.65
CA GLY A 208 1.20 -17.88 -7.32
C GLY A 208 1.99 -18.90 -6.48
N GLU A 209 3.16 -18.55 -5.97
CA GLU A 209 4.06 -19.42 -5.22
C GLU A 209 3.67 -19.57 -3.75
N ASN A 210 2.38 -19.76 -3.48
CA ASN A 210 1.87 -20.00 -2.15
C ASN A 210 0.81 -21.10 -2.18
N THR A 211 0.83 -22.02 -1.23
CA THR A 211 -0.06 -23.18 -1.20
C THR A 211 -1.54 -22.83 -0.98
N ILE A 212 -1.84 -21.62 -0.55
CA ILE A 212 -3.20 -21.13 -0.35
C ILE A 212 -3.84 -20.70 -1.68
N LEU A 213 -3.02 -20.35 -2.65
CA LEU A 213 -3.47 -19.82 -3.94
C LEU A 213 -3.65 -20.93 -4.98
N SER A 214 -4.71 -20.87 -5.74
CA SER A 214 -4.95 -21.76 -6.90
C SER A 214 -4.10 -21.39 -8.12
N LYS A 215 -3.64 -20.14 -8.20
CA LYS A 215 -2.86 -19.57 -9.30
C LYS A 215 -2.26 -18.22 -8.91
N ALA A 216 -1.45 -17.65 -9.80
CA ALA A 216 -1.03 -16.26 -9.75
C ALA A 216 -2.23 -15.31 -9.99
N PHE A 217 -2.22 -14.16 -9.31
CA PHE A 217 -3.16 -13.07 -9.54
C PHE A 217 -2.40 -11.79 -9.82
N SER A 218 -2.89 -10.99 -10.74
CA SER A 218 -2.28 -9.71 -11.07
C SER A 218 -2.42 -8.69 -9.95
N ALA A 219 -1.60 -7.65 -10.02
CA ALA A 219 -1.65 -6.54 -9.08
C ALA A 219 -3.01 -5.81 -9.13
N SER A 220 -3.56 -5.58 -10.32
CA SER A 220 -4.87 -4.93 -10.48
C SER A 220 -6.03 -5.76 -9.92
N VAL A 221 -6.03 -7.07 -10.11
CA VAL A 221 -7.02 -7.97 -9.49
C VAL A 221 -6.90 -7.93 -7.98
N THR A 222 -5.69 -7.99 -7.44
CA THR A 222 -5.44 -7.93 -5.99
C THR A 222 -5.84 -6.57 -5.42
N ARG A 223 -5.52 -5.47 -6.10
CA ARG A 223 -5.93 -4.12 -5.73
C ARG A 223 -7.45 -3.98 -5.76
N PHE A 224 -8.11 -4.46 -6.81
CA PHE A 224 -9.56 -4.47 -6.92
C PHE A 224 -10.22 -5.26 -5.79
N PHE A 225 -9.67 -6.45 -5.44
CA PHE A 225 -10.13 -7.23 -4.29
C PHE A 225 -10.06 -6.41 -2.99
N MET A 226 -8.93 -5.76 -2.70
CA MET A 226 -8.75 -4.96 -1.49
C MET A 226 -9.74 -3.78 -1.42
N LEU A 227 -10.01 -3.12 -2.56
CA LEU A 227 -10.89 -1.97 -2.65
C LEU A 227 -12.38 -2.32 -2.52
N GLN A 228 -12.77 -3.60 -2.59
CA GLN A 228 -14.15 -4.06 -2.33
C GLN A 228 -14.53 -3.99 -0.85
N ALA A 229 -13.59 -3.82 0.05
CA ALA A 229 -13.84 -3.57 1.46
C ALA A 229 -13.50 -2.13 1.83
N HIS A 230 -14.30 -1.53 2.73
CA HIS A 230 -13.94 -0.25 3.31
C HIS A 230 -12.67 -0.39 4.15
N TYR A 231 -11.72 0.54 4.06
CA TYR A 231 -10.43 0.44 4.74
C TYR A 231 -10.54 0.29 6.28
N ARG A 232 -11.65 0.74 6.87
CA ARG A 232 -11.94 0.55 8.31
C ARG A 232 -12.48 -0.83 8.66
N SER A 233 -12.87 -1.64 7.66
CA SER A 233 -13.40 -2.97 7.87
C SER A 233 -12.28 -4.00 7.87
N ILE A 234 -12.49 -5.13 8.57
CA ILE A 234 -11.60 -6.28 8.44
C ILE A 234 -11.76 -6.83 7.03
N LEU A 235 -10.64 -7.01 6.32
CA LEU A 235 -10.59 -7.68 5.03
C LEU A 235 -10.10 -9.11 5.22
N ASP A 236 -10.92 -10.09 4.84
CA ASP A 236 -10.52 -11.49 4.88
C ASP A 236 -10.04 -11.94 3.49
N PHE A 237 -8.76 -12.28 3.39
CA PHE A 237 -8.18 -12.81 2.18
C PHE A 237 -8.40 -14.32 2.11
N SER A 238 -8.90 -14.79 0.98
CA SER A 238 -8.99 -16.22 0.63
C SER A 238 -8.90 -16.39 -0.88
N ASP A 239 -8.49 -17.58 -1.33
CA ASP A 239 -8.41 -17.89 -2.76
C ASP A 239 -9.78 -17.71 -3.47
N ASP A 240 -10.85 -18.21 -2.87
CA ASP A 240 -12.21 -18.06 -3.42
C ASP A 240 -12.62 -16.59 -3.57
N ALA A 241 -12.25 -15.75 -2.61
CA ALA A 241 -12.61 -14.34 -2.64
C ALA A 241 -11.84 -13.57 -3.73
N ILE A 242 -10.55 -13.82 -3.90
CA ILE A 242 -9.77 -13.16 -4.96
C ILE A 242 -10.14 -13.68 -6.36
N VAL A 243 -10.50 -14.96 -6.50
CA VAL A 243 -11.06 -15.53 -7.76
C VAL A 243 -12.39 -14.86 -8.11
N ALA A 244 -13.24 -14.61 -7.12
CA ALA A 244 -14.50 -13.88 -7.35
C ALA A 244 -14.24 -12.42 -7.75
N ALA A 245 -13.28 -11.76 -7.11
CA ALA A 245 -12.86 -10.39 -7.45
C ALA A 245 -12.31 -10.30 -8.88
N GLU A 246 -11.51 -11.28 -9.31
CA GLU A 246 -11.01 -11.35 -10.69
C GLU A 246 -12.12 -11.33 -11.74
N LYS A 247 -13.22 -12.07 -11.50
CA LYS A 247 -14.39 -12.07 -12.40
C LYS A 247 -15.04 -10.69 -12.46
N GLY A 248 -15.16 -10.02 -11.31
CA GLY A 248 -15.68 -8.65 -11.24
C GLY A 248 -14.77 -7.67 -11.99
N TYR A 249 -13.48 -7.72 -11.74
CA TYR A 249 -12.48 -6.90 -12.41
C TYR A 249 -12.54 -7.08 -13.96
N LYS A 250 -12.55 -8.31 -14.45
CA LYS A 250 -12.65 -8.60 -15.90
C LYS A 250 -13.90 -7.98 -16.52
N ARG A 251 -15.06 -8.11 -15.86
CA ARG A 251 -16.31 -7.48 -16.33
C ARG A 251 -16.22 -5.95 -16.38
N LEU A 252 -15.55 -5.33 -15.41
CA LEU A 252 -15.32 -3.89 -15.42
C LEU A 252 -14.44 -3.49 -16.61
N MET A 253 -13.32 -4.17 -16.84
CA MET A 253 -12.40 -3.89 -17.95
C MET A 253 -13.05 -4.14 -19.32
N GLU A 254 -13.86 -5.19 -19.47
CA GLU A 254 -14.65 -5.43 -20.68
C GLU A 254 -15.64 -4.29 -20.99
N ALA A 255 -16.26 -3.74 -19.95
CA ALA A 255 -17.14 -2.58 -20.11
C ALA A 255 -16.35 -1.32 -20.48
N MET A 256 -15.18 -1.09 -19.86
CA MET A 256 -14.29 0.02 -20.20
C MET A 256 -13.87 -0.02 -21.68
N SER A 257 -13.42 -1.18 -22.16
CA SER A 257 -13.07 -1.38 -23.57
C SER A 257 -14.29 -1.18 -24.52
N SER A 258 -15.49 -1.60 -24.09
CA SER A 258 -16.70 -1.45 -24.89
C SER A 258 -17.18 0.01 -24.98
N LEU A 259 -16.89 0.82 -23.97
CA LEU A 259 -17.31 2.22 -23.89
C LEU A 259 -16.76 3.04 -25.06
N GLU A 260 -15.56 2.71 -25.54
CA GLU A 260 -14.92 3.39 -26.69
C GLU A 260 -15.69 3.21 -28.01
N SER A 261 -16.47 2.13 -28.13
CA SER A 261 -17.22 1.78 -29.35
C SER A 261 -18.66 2.33 -29.38
N ILE A 262 -19.12 2.99 -28.30
CA ILE A 262 -20.50 3.47 -28.20
C ILE A 262 -20.69 4.72 -29.09
N THR A 263 -21.73 4.71 -29.88
CA THR A 263 -22.10 5.82 -30.76
C THR A 263 -23.09 6.75 -30.04
N ALA A 264 -22.82 8.06 -30.11
CA ALA A 264 -23.71 9.07 -29.57
C ALA A 264 -25.04 9.16 -30.33
N ALA A 265 -26.12 9.52 -29.61
CA ALA A 265 -27.47 9.72 -30.11
C ALA A 265 -27.90 11.22 -30.00
N ALA A 266 -29.08 11.52 -30.50
CA ALA A 266 -29.62 12.88 -30.43
C ALA A 266 -30.11 13.28 -29.02
N GLN A 267 -30.45 12.28 -28.17
CA GLN A 267 -31.00 12.50 -26.82
C GLN A 267 -30.40 11.50 -25.84
N SER A 268 -30.26 11.92 -24.60
CA SER A 268 -29.89 11.04 -23.49
C SER A 268 -31.13 10.52 -22.78
N THR A 269 -31.11 9.23 -22.44
CA THR A 269 -32.14 8.56 -21.66
C THR A 269 -31.64 8.21 -20.25
N LEU A 270 -30.34 8.32 -19.99
CA LEU A 270 -29.69 8.11 -18.69
C LEU A 270 -29.27 9.43 -18.07
N ASN A 271 -29.38 9.54 -16.74
CA ASN A 271 -28.93 10.70 -15.97
C ASN A 271 -27.47 10.54 -15.54
N ILE A 272 -26.54 10.90 -16.42
CA ILE A 272 -25.10 10.77 -16.16
C ILE A 272 -24.61 11.73 -15.07
N ALA A 273 -25.23 12.91 -14.97
CA ALA A 273 -24.85 13.89 -13.93
C ALA A 273 -25.12 13.35 -12.52
N GLU A 274 -26.29 12.74 -12.29
CA GLU A 274 -26.65 12.12 -11.02
C GLU A 274 -25.74 10.91 -10.69
N TRP A 275 -25.52 10.02 -11.65
CA TRP A 275 -24.62 8.89 -11.47
C TRP A 275 -23.19 9.34 -11.11
N LYS A 276 -22.65 10.34 -11.80
CA LYS A 276 -21.34 10.92 -11.51
C LYS A 276 -21.29 11.51 -10.10
N GLN A 277 -22.35 12.21 -9.68
CA GLN A 277 -22.43 12.76 -8.33
C GLN A 277 -22.40 11.65 -7.27
N LEU A 278 -23.15 10.56 -7.46
CA LEU A 278 -23.10 9.40 -6.55
C LEU A 278 -21.70 8.78 -6.42
N CYS A 279 -20.91 8.77 -7.49
CA CYS A 279 -19.51 8.33 -7.42
C CYS A 279 -18.66 9.28 -6.54
N TYR A 280 -18.84 10.59 -6.67
CA TYR A 280 -18.16 11.56 -5.81
C TYR A 280 -18.63 11.47 -4.35
N ASP A 281 -19.94 11.31 -4.14
CA ASP A 281 -20.49 11.18 -2.80
C ASP A 281 -19.91 9.97 -2.06
N ALA A 282 -19.72 8.84 -2.77
CA ALA A 282 -19.07 7.66 -2.22
C ALA A 282 -17.63 7.95 -1.76
N MET A 283 -16.85 8.67 -2.58
CA MET A 283 -15.47 9.01 -2.22
C MET A 283 -15.39 10.08 -1.15
N ASN A 284 -16.33 11.02 -1.12
CA ASN A 284 -16.44 12.05 -0.09
C ASN A 284 -16.95 11.50 1.26
N ASP A 285 -17.56 10.33 1.27
CA ASP A 285 -17.94 9.59 2.47
C ASP A 285 -16.79 8.67 2.94
N ASP A 286 -15.73 9.29 3.43
CA ASP A 286 -14.59 8.60 4.06
C ASP A 286 -13.90 7.56 3.12
N PHE A 287 -13.72 7.94 1.85
CA PHE A 287 -13.11 7.06 0.84
C PHE A 287 -13.83 5.71 0.69
N ASN A 288 -15.15 5.72 0.60
CA ASN A 288 -15.99 4.53 0.57
C ASN A 288 -15.90 3.80 -0.79
N THR A 289 -14.76 3.14 -1.02
CA THR A 289 -14.49 2.43 -2.28
C THR A 289 -15.49 1.32 -2.58
N PRO A 290 -16.06 0.54 -1.61
CA PRO A 290 -17.12 -0.41 -1.91
C PRO A 290 -18.34 0.23 -2.56
N ILE A 291 -18.78 1.39 -2.08
CA ILE A 291 -19.91 2.10 -2.66
C ILE A 291 -19.54 2.68 -4.03
N LEU A 292 -18.33 3.24 -4.19
CA LEU A 292 -17.85 3.65 -5.51
C LEU A 292 -17.86 2.48 -6.50
N ILE A 293 -17.34 1.31 -6.13
CA ILE A 293 -17.33 0.12 -6.98
C ILE A 293 -18.76 -0.29 -7.37
N ALA A 294 -19.71 -0.21 -6.44
CA ALA A 294 -21.12 -0.47 -6.76
C ALA A 294 -21.66 0.51 -7.82
N GLN A 295 -21.32 1.81 -7.73
CA GLN A 295 -21.68 2.80 -8.75
C GLN A 295 -20.96 2.54 -10.08
N LEU A 296 -19.72 2.09 -10.07
CA LEU A 296 -19.01 1.70 -11.29
C LEU A 296 -19.68 0.49 -11.98
N PHE A 297 -20.21 -0.47 -11.22
CA PHE A 297 -21.01 -1.56 -11.80
C PHE A 297 -22.36 -1.11 -12.32
N GLU A 298 -22.97 -0.06 -11.76
CA GLU A 298 -24.11 0.61 -12.40
C GLU A 298 -23.69 1.26 -13.73
N GLY A 299 -22.49 1.87 -13.78
CA GLY A 299 -21.87 2.31 -15.04
C GLY A 299 -21.67 1.18 -16.05
N VAL A 300 -21.20 0.01 -15.61
CA VAL A 300 -21.10 -1.19 -16.45
C VAL A 300 -22.47 -1.58 -17.02
N ARG A 301 -23.54 -1.51 -16.19
CA ARG A 301 -24.92 -1.76 -16.65
C ARG A 301 -25.31 -0.74 -17.73
N PHE A 302 -25.01 0.54 -17.55
CA PHE A 302 -25.26 1.57 -18.56
C PHE A 302 -24.55 1.26 -19.88
N VAL A 303 -23.26 0.89 -19.83
CA VAL A 303 -22.48 0.50 -21.03
C VAL A 303 -23.20 -0.63 -21.79
N ASN A 304 -23.67 -1.67 -21.09
CA ASN A 304 -24.36 -2.79 -21.72
C ASN A 304 -25.68 -2.36 -22.36
N LEU A 305 -26.49 -1.53 -21.70
CA LEU A 305 -27.74 -1.01 -22.24
C LEU A 305 -27.54 -0.13 -23.48
N LEU A 306 -26.49 0.69 -23.48
CA LEU A 306 -26.08 1.51 -24.63
C LEU A 306 -25.66 0.63 -25.81
N LYS A 307 -24.90 -0.44 -25.57
CA LYS A 307 -24.49 -1.41 -26.60
C LYS A 307 -25.70 -2.13 -27.22
N GLU A 308 -26.69 -2.48 -26.40
CA GLU A 308 -27.91 -3.14 -26.83
C GLU A 308 -28.91 -2.17 -27.51
N GLY A 309 -28.61 -0.86 -27.54
CA GLY A 309 -29.53 0.16 -28.10
C GLY A 309 -30.81 0.36 -27.28
N LYS A 310 -30.82 -0.10 -26.02
CA LYS A 310 -31.97 0.07 -25.09
C LYS A 310 -31.97 1.45 -24.44
N GLU A 311 -30.80 2.06 -24.30
CA GLU A 311 -30.58 3.39 -23.78
C GLU A 311 -29.69 4.18 -24.75
N SER A 312 -29.65 5.49 -24.58
CA SER A 312 -28.88 6.38 -25.45
C SER A 312 -28.28 7.55 -24.69
N LEU A 313 -27.18 8.09 -25.21
CA LEU A 313 -26.51 9.29 -24.67
C LEU A 313 -26.20 10.27 -25.80
N THR A 314 -26.33 11.56 -25.51
CA THR A 314 -25.79 12.61 -26.38
C THR A 314 -24.26 12.53 -26.42
N ALA A 315 -23.62 13.20 -27.39
CA ALA A 315 -22.15 13.26 -27.46
C ALA A 315 -21.51 13.88 -26.20
N GLU A 316 -22.17 14.87 -25.61
CA GLU A 316 -21.72 15.53 -24.38
C GLU A 316 -21.81 14.61 -23.17
N ASP A 317 -22.95 13.95 -22.96
CA ASP A 317 -23.14 13.01 -21.86
C ASP A 317 -22.25 11.77 -22.01
N LEU A 318 -22.06 11.26 -23.22
CA LEU A 318 -21.15 10.16 -23.49
C LEU A 318 -19.71 10.52 -23.15
N LYS A 319 -19.26 11.73 -23.54
CA LYS A 319 -17.94 12.25 -23.17
C LYS A 319 -17.80 12.39 -21.65
N THR A 320 -18.82 12.92 -20.98
CA THR A 320 -18.82 13.09 -19.52
C THR A 320 -18.78 11.72 -18.81
N PHE A 321 -19.56 10.76 -19.27
CA PHE A 321 -19.61 9.40 -18.76
C PHE A 321 -18.26 8.70 -18.94
N SER A 322 -17.70 8.72 -20.15
CA SER A 322 -16.40 8.11 -20.44
C SER A 322 -15.29 8.71 -19.59
N ALA A 323 -15.23 10.05 -19.49
CA ALA A 323 -14.24 10.72 -18.66
C ALA A 323 -14.37 10.36 -17.17
N ALA A 324 -15.60 10.26 -16.65
CA ALA A 324 -15.83 9.87 -15.25
C ALA A 324 -15.47 8.40 -14.99
N MET A 325 -15.86 7.48 -15.89
CA MET A 325 -15.48 6.06 -15.79
C MET A 325 -13.95 5.91 -15.77
N ASN A 326 -13.25 6.54 -16.72
CA ASN A 326 -11.78 6.49 -16.78
C ASN A 326 -11.15 7.09 -15.53
N GLY A 327 -11.60 8.27 -15.09
CA GLY A 327 -11.06 8.92 -13.90
C GLY A 327 -11.24 8.10 -12.63
N PHE A 328 -12.44 7.52 -12.40
CA PHE A 328 -12.63 6.70 -11.20
C PHE A 328 -11.92 5.35 -11.27
N VAL A 329 -11.92 4.68 -12.41
CA VAL A 329 -11.31 3.34 -12.55
C VAL A 329 -9.78 3.43 -12.54
N PHE A 330 -9.21 4.31 -13.36
CA PHE A 330 -7.75 4.33 -13.55
C PHE A 330 -7.04 5.34 -12.64
N ASP A 331 -7.58 6.57 -12.49
CA ASP A 331 -6.88 7.59 -11.72
C ASP A 331 -7.18 7.50 -10.21
N VAL A 332 -8.43 7.23 -9.81
CA VAL A 332 -8.83 7.16 -8.38
C VAL A 332 -8.55 5.78 -7.81
N LEU A 333 -9.08 4.71 -8.41
CA LEU A 333 -8.85 3.36 -7.92
C LEU A 333 -7.46 2.82 -8.33
N GLY A 334 -6.78 3.42 -9.29
CA GLY A 334 -5.46 3.03 -9.76
C GLY A 334 -5.41 1.63 -10.37
N LEU A 335 -6.52 1.17 -10.96
CA LEU A 335 -6.56 -0.10 -11.69
C LEU A 335 -5.88 0.07 -13.05
N GLU A 336 -5.35 -1.00 -13.61
CA GLU A 336 -4.73 -1.01 -14.94
C GLU A 336 -5.47 -1.99 -15.84
N ASP A 337 -5.58 -1.70 -17.13
CA ASP A 337 -6.10 -2.67 -18.10
C ASP A 337 -4.98 -3.64 -18.51
N GLU A 338 -5.05 -4.85 -18.01
CA GLU A 338 -4.04 -5.91 -18.28
C GLU A 338 -3.95 -6.30 -19.76
N LYS A 339 -5.00 -6.07 -20.54
CA LYS A 339 -4.95 -6.26 -22.01
C LYS A 339 -3.95 -5.33 -22.69
N ILE A 340 -3.70 -4.16 -22.10
CA ILE A 340 -2.68 -3.23 -22.62
C ILE A 340 -1.28 -3.74 -22.28
N SER A 341 -1.10 -4.37 -21.11
CA SER A 341 0.17 -5.03 -20.74
C SER A 341 0.39 -6.33 -21.52
N ASP A 342 -0.66 -7.12 -21.77
CA ASP A 342 -0.62 -8.29 -22.66
C ASP A 342 -0.38 -7.91 -24.12
N GLY A 343 -0.80 -6.71 -24.56
CA GLY A 343 -0.48 -6.20 -25.89
C GLY A 343 1.03 -6.06 -26.17
N ASN A 344 1.86 -5.96 -25.14
CA ASN A 344 3.33 -6.10 -25.27
C ASN A 344 3.74 -7.58 -25.33
N ASN A 345 3.06 -8.49 -24.63
CA ASN A 345 3.26 -9.92 -24.76
C ASN A 345 2.80 -10.43 -26.13
N ASP A 346 1.65 -9.99 -26.65
CA ASP A 346 1.18 -10.32 -27.99
C ASP A 346 2.12 -9.82 -29.07
N LYS A 347 2.70 -8.61 -28.89
CA LYS A 347 3.73 -8.08 -29.80
C LYS A 347 5.05 -8.86 -29.68
N LEU A 348 5.45 -9.22 -28.46
CA LEU A 348 6.60 -10.05 -28.22
C LEU A 348 6.40 -11.44 -28.83
N GLU A 349 5.26 -12.08 -28.55
CA GLU A 349 4.88 -13.37 -29.11
C GLU A 349 4.82 -13.32 -30.63
N GLY A 350 4.19 -12.29 -31.21
CA GLY A 350 4.16 -12.06 -32.66
C GLY A 350 5.56 -11.87 -33.25
N THR A 351 6.43 -11.14 -32.54
CA THR A 351 7.82 -10.91 -32.99
C THR A 351 8.65 -12.21 -32.92
N VAL A 352 8.50 -12.99 -31.84
CA VAL A 352 9.18 -14.28 -31.69
C VAL A 352 8.69 -15.28 -32.73
N ASN A 353 7.39 -15.34 -33.00
CA ASN A 353 6.81 -16.19 -34.05
C ASN A 353 7.30 -15.80 -35.45
N LEU A 354 7.47 -14.50 -35.74
CA LEU A 354 8.08 -14.02 -36.97
C LEU A 354 9.55 -14.52 -37.09
N LEU A 355 10.33 -14.44 -36.02
CA LEU A 355 11.72 -14.95 -35.99
C LEU A 355 11.79 -16.46 -36.12
N ILE A 356 10.85 -17.21 -35.56
CA ILE A 356 10.72 -18.67 -35.75
C ILE A 356 10.45 -18.97 -37.20
N GLU A 357 9.58 -18.25 -37.89
CA GLU A 357 9.29 -18.45 -39.30
C GLU A 357 10.52 -18.09 -40.19
N MET A 358 11.22 -17.00 -39.89
CA MET A 358 12.48 -16.64 -40.55
C MET A 358 13.57 -17.75 -40.37
N ARG A 359 13.66 -18.33 -39.16
CA ARG A 359 14.57 -19.45 -38.87
C ARG A 359 14.20 -20.67 -39.67
N LYS A 360 12.92 -20.99 -39.81
CA LYS A 360 12.43 -22.10 -40.64
C LYS A 360 12.78 -21.90 -42.10
N GLN A 361 12.53 -20.71 -42.68
CA GLN A 361 12.91 -20.36 -44.03
C GLN A 361 14.42 -20.43 -44.26
N ALA A 362 15.25 -20.03 -43.29
CA ALA A 362 16.70 -20.17 -43.35
C ALA A 362 17.13 -21.64 -43.46
N ARG A 363 16.49 -22.54 -42.69
CA ARG A 363 16.73 -23.99 -42.76
C ARG A 363 16.33 -24.58 -44.12
N GLU A 364 15.17 -24.22 -44.66
CA GLU A 364 14.67 -24.65 -45.96
C GLU A 364 15.63 -24.23 -47.08
N ASN A 365 16.21 -23.02 -46.99
CA ASN A 365 17.22 -22.49 -47.88
C ASN A 365 18.65 -22.98 -47.59
N LYS A 366 18.84 -23.96 -46.68
CA LYS A 366 20.12 -24.49 -46.23
C LYS A 366 21.09 -23.44 -45.66
N ASN A 367 20.56 -22.31 -45.19
CA ASN A 367 21.33 -21.28 -44.47
C ASN A 367 21.34 -21.59 -42.96
N PHE A 368 22.08 -22.60 -42.56
CA PHE A 368 22.15 -23.06 -41.18
C PHE A 368 22.78 -22.01 -40.25
N ALA A 369 23.73 -21.22 -40.77
CA ALA A 369 24.38 -20.16 -40.01
C ALA A 369 23.37 -19.12 -39.49
N LEU A 370 22.44 -18.64 -40.32
CA LEU A 370 21.39 -17.72 -39.94
C LEU A 370 20.39 -18.37 -38.98
N SER A 371 20.04 -19.64 -39.20
CA SER A 371 19.16 -20.41 -38.32
C SER A 371 19.70 -20.50 -36.88
N ASP A 372 21.00 -20.77 -36.75
CA ASP A 372 21.66 -20.87 -35.45
C ASP A 372 21.83 -19.49 -34.81
N GLN A 373 22.16 -18.47 -35.59
CA GLN A 373 22.25 -17.09 -35.10
C GLN A 373 20.94 -16.61 -34.48
N ILE A 374 19.79 -16.86 -35.12
CA ILE A 374 18.47 -16.50 -34.59
C ILE A 374 18.21 -17.20 -33.26
N ARG A 375 18.49 -18.52 -33.18
CA ARG A 375 18.30 -19.28 -31.93
C ARG A 375 19.17 -18.72 -30.80
N ASP A 376 20.45 -18.50 -31.07
CA ASP A 376 21.42 -18.09 -30.06
C ASP A 376 21.15 -16.65 -29.57
N GLN A 377 20.69 -15.75 -30.45
CA GLN A 377 20.28 -14.40 -30.07
C GLN A 377 19.00 -14.41 -29.22
N LEU A 378 18.00 -15.23 -29.54
CA LEU A 378 16.81 -15.40 -28.72
C LEU A 378 17.15 -15.99 -27.35
N LEU A 379 18.04 -16.98 -27.31
CA LEU A 379 18.50 -17.55 -26.04
C LEU A 379 19.24 -16.51 -25.16
N ALA A 380 20.05 -15.64 -25.78
CA ALA A 380 20.72 -14.54 -25.06
C ALA A 380 19.74 -13.52 -24.47
N LEU A 381 18.51 -13.41 -24.99
CA LEU A 381 17.42 -12.60 -24.46
C LEU A 381 16.52 -13.37 -23.47
N GLY A 382 16.89 -14.61 -23.10
CA GLY A 382 16.12 -15.46 -22.20
C GLY A 382 15.00 -16.26 -22.88
N ILE A 383 14.86 -16.19 -24.22
CA ILE A 383 13.81 -16.86 -24.98
C ILE A 383 14.34 -18.19 -25.50
N GLN A 384 13.86 -19.31 -24.95
CA GLN A 384 14.31 -20.65 -25.35
C GLN A 384 13.36 -21.26 -26.39
N LEU A 385 13.92 -21.61 -27.58
CA LEU A 385 13.18 -22.32 -28.63
C LEU A 385 13.21 -23.84 -28.40
N LYS A 386 12.06 -24.51 -28.61
CA LYS A 386 11.90 -25.98 -28.58
C LYS A 386 11.34 -26.48 -29.90
N ASP A 387 12.11 -27.24 -30.63
CA ASP A 387 11.68 -27.87 -31.89
C ASP A 387 10.87 -29.14 -31.59
N GLY A 388 9.66 -29.23 -32.08
CA GLY A 388 8.74 -30.37 -31.94
C GLY A 388 8.23 -30.89 -33.28
N LYS A 389 7.48 -32.00 -33.26
CA LYS A 389 6.92 -32.63 -34.49
C LYS A 389 5.86 -31.75 -35.16
N GLU A 390 5.17 -30.89 -34.41
CA GLU A 390 4.12 -29.98 -34.87
C GLU A 390 4.63 -28.55 -35.15
N GLY A 391 5.93 -28.30 -34.93
CA GLY A 391 6.54 -26.99 -35.13
C GLY A 391 7.51 -26.58 -34.01
N THR A 392 8.04 -25.36 -34.09
CA THR A 392 8.90 -24.77 -33.06
C THR A 392 8.02 -23.95 -32.10
N THR A 393 8.16 -24.22 -30.82
CA THR A 393 7.55 -23.44 -29.74
C THR A 393 8.63 -22.69 -28.97
N PHE A 394 8.25 -21.74 -28.11
CA PHE A 394 9.17 -21.00 -27.25
C PHE A 394 8.69 -20.93 -25.80
N SER A 395 9.62 -20.64 -24.90
CA SER A 395 9.35 -20.29 -23.49
C SER A 395 10.25 -19.11 -23.08
N LEU A 396 9.70 -18.21 -22.25
CA LEU A 396 10.39 -17.09 -21.66
C LEU A 396 11.07 -17.50 -20.36
#